data_bcd3660ffb23d6fe1e05280fafc9f00c
#
_entry.id   bcd3660ffb23d6fe1e05280fafc9f00c
#
_cell.length_a   1.000
_cell.length_b   1.000
_cell.length_c   1.000
_cell.angle_alpha   90.00
_cell.angle_beta   90.00
_cell.angle_gamma   90.00
#
_symmetry.space_group_name_H-M   'P 1'
#
loop_
_entity.id
_entity.type
_entity.pdbx_description
1 polymer ?
#
loop_
_entity_poly.entity_id
_entity_poly.type
_entity_poly.pdbx_seq_one_letter_code
_entity_poly.pdbx_strand_id
1 'polypeptide(L)'
;MKTRTPSVRTLALAAAAVVLSSSGFAQGGRAGGAAPGGGRGPVAPKASAPVDLTGYWVSLVTEDWRFRMVTPPKGDYASVPINAEGRKVADAWDPDKDIAGGNQCKAYGAAALMRVPGRLHIDWADDNTLKIDTDAGTQTRLFHFGTPQPGGLLTSTAPVPTSPQLQGYSVALWEIAGGGRGGRGGGGGGGGFGGPPAPAAPRAGSLKVVTTHLSPGYLRKNGVPYSGNTVLTEYYDRTNETDGISYLIVTTIVEDPQYLTGQFITSTHFKKEADGSKFSPSPCTAK
;
A
#
# COMPACT_ATOMS: atom_id res chain seq x y z
N MET A 1 -51.29 33.69 27.72
CA MET A 1 -51.60 32.32 27.37
C MET A 1 -50.49 31.42 27.92
N LYS A 2 -50.82 30.64 28.95
CA LYS A 2 -49.88 29.75 29.67
C LYS A 2 -49.84 28.41 28.96
N THR A 3 -48.67 27.89 28.60
CA THR A 3 -48.51 26.51 28.16
C THR A 3 -47.59 25.81 29.13
N ARG A 4 -48.09 24.65 29.62
CA ARG A 4 -47.52 23.80 30.64
C ARG A 4 -46.51 22.81 30.04
N THR A 5 -45.41 22.60 30.70
CA THR A 5 -44.49 21.46 30.53
C THR A 5 -44.98 20.21 31.28
N PRO A 6 -44.88 19.00 30.75
CA PRO A 6 -45.01 17.79 31.52
C PRO A 6 -43.67 17.24 32.01
N SER A 7 -43.66 16.90 33.28
CA SER A 7 -42.65 16.21 34.05
C SER A 7 -42.59 14.71 33.69
N VAL A 8 -41.40 14.15 33.44
CA VAL A 8 -41.16 12.72 33.28
C VAL A 8 -40.62 12.15 34.59
N ARG A 9 -41.35 11.19 35.13
CA ARG A 9 -41.02 10.47 36.37
C ARG A 9 -40.01 9.36 36.05
N THR A 10 -38.94 9.32 36.83
CA THR A 10 -37.93 8.26 36.88
C THR A 10 -38.47 7.05 37.64
N LEU A 11 -38.49 5.88 37.00
CA LEU A 11 -38.73 4.59 37.68
C LEU A 11 -37.39 3.92 37.96
N ALA A 12 -37.10 3.68 39.23
CA ALA A 12 -35.97 2.86 39.66
C ALA A 12 -36.46 1.39 39.81
N LEU A 13 -35.80 0.47 39.10
CA LEU A 13 -35.96 -0.97 39.32
C LEU A 13 -34.79 -1.49 40.14
N ALA A 14 -35.08 -2.01 41.32
CA ALA A 14 -34.16 -2.78 42.13
C ALA A 14 -34.20 -4.25 41.70
N ALA A 15 -33.07 -4.84 41.36
CA ALA A 15 -32.91 -6.27 41.12
C ALA A 15 -32.19 -6.92 42.31
N ALA A 16 -32.86 -7.84 42.94
CA ALA A 16 -32.34 -8.64 44.06
C ALA A 16 -31.44 -9.77 43.53
N ALA A 17 -30.26 -9.91 44.13
CA ALA A 17 -29.34 -11.02 43.85
C ALA A 17 -29.69 -12.21 44.77
N VAL A 18 -29.96 -13.35 44.19
CA VAL A 18 -30.08 -14.64 44.88
C VAL A 18 -28.74 -15.36 44.81
N VAL A 19 -28.13 -15.57 45.98
CA VAL A 19 -26.92 -16.39 46.14
C VAL A 19 -27.34 -17.85 46.39
N LEU A 20 -27.01 -18.72 45.46
CA LEU A 20 -27.09 -20.16 45.62
C LEU A 20 -25.70 -20.74 45.84
N SER A 21 -25.41 -21.13 47.07
CA SER A 21 -24.25 -21.90 47.48
C SER A 21 -24.50 -23.40 47.20
N SER A 22 -23.73 -24.00 46.30
CA SER A 22 -23.64 -25.46 46.15
C SER A 22 -22.19 -25.91 46.45
N SER A 23 -22.05 -26.60 47.57
CA SER A 23 -20.90 -27.40 47.95
C SER A 23 -20.92 -28.72 47.19
N GLY A 24 -19.83 -29.08 46.50
CA GLY A 24 -19.73 -30.33 45.76
C GLY A 24 -18.31 -30.76 45.48
N PHE A 25 -17.79 -31.67 46.26
CA PHE A 25 -16.79 -32.73 46.00
C PHE A 25 -15.50 -32.41 45.27
N ALA A 26 -14.43 -32.47 46.05
CA ALA A 26 -13.04 -32.61 45.59
C ALA A 26 -12.83 -33.99 44.95
N GLN A 27 -12.45 -34.04 43.70
CA GLN A 27 -11.86 -35.20 43.04
C GLN A 27 -10.43 -34.83 42.60
N GLY A 28 -9.46 -35.42 43.24
CA GLY A 28 -8.04 -35.25 42.96
C GLY A 28 -7.70 -35.77 41.57
N GLY A 29 -7.43 -34.88 40.64
CA GLY A 29 -6.85 -35.15 39.32
C GLY A 29 -5.46 -34.56 39.25
N ARG A 30 -4.46 -35.37 38.93
CA ARG A 30 -3.05 -35.01 38.75
C ARG A 30 -2.91 -33.77 37.84
N ALA A 31 -2.34 -32.72 38.38
CA ALA A 31 -1.93 -31.56 37.65
C ALA A 31 -0.76 -31.90 36.72
N GLY A 32 -1.06 -32.20 35.47
CA GLY A 32 -0.13 -32.03 34.37
C GLY A 32 -0.05 -30.54 34.06
N GLY A 33 0.97 -29.84 34.51
CA GLY A 33 1.19 -28.44 34.23
C GLY A 33 1.43 -28.23 32.74
N ALA A 34 0.39 -27.93 31.98
CA ALA A 34 0.53 -27.28 30.70
C ALA A 34 1.02 -25.84 30.99
N ALA A 35 2.26 -25.55 30.70
CA ALA A 35 2.76 -24.18 30.66
C ALA A 35 1.79 -23.35 29.79
N PRO A 36 1.38 -22.15 30.21
CA PRO A 36 0.59 -21.29 29.37
C PRO A 36 1.41 -21.03 28.11
N GLY A 37 0.95 -21.55 26.97
CA GLY A 37 1.52 -21.24 25.67
C GLY A 37 1.43 -19.73 25.50
N GLY A 38 2.55 -19.05 25.71
CA GLY A 38 2.65 -17.63 25.45
C GLY A 38 2.26 -17.35 24.01
N GLY A 39 1.05 -16.86 23.80
CA GLY A 39 0.59 -16.41 22.51
C GLY A 39 1.60 -15.38 22.01
N ARG A 40 2.40 -15.74 21.01
CA ARG A 40 3.23 -14.77 20.31
C ARG A 40 2.27 -13.73 19.74
N GLY A 41 2.42 -12.47 20.18
CA GLY A 41 1.72 -11.34 19.60
C GLY A 41 1.94 -11.29 18.07
N PRO A 42 1.14 -10.50 17.35
CA PRO A 42 1.29 -10.35 15.90
C PRO A 42 2.74 -10.02 15.54
N VAL A 43 3.34 -10.76 14.62
CA VAL A 43 4.70 -10.48 14.14
C VAL A 43 4.65 -9.20 13.30
N ALA A 44 5.58 -8.27 13.57
CA ALA A 44 5.67 -7.01 12.83
C ALA A 44 5.87 -7.26 11.31
N PRO A 45 5.29 -6.43 10.44
CA PRO A 45 5.41 -6.55 8.99
C PRO A 45 6.84 -6.66 8.48
N LYS A 46 7.77 -5.90 9.05
CA LYS A 46 9.20 -5.97 8.75
C LYS A 46 9.78 -7.35 9.04
N ALA A 47 9.47 -7.92 10.20
CA ALA A 47 9.98 -9.23 10.61
C ALA A 47 9.29 -10.40 9.87
N SER A 48 8.09 -10.17 9.32
CA SER A 48 7.31 -11.17 8.56
C SER A 48 7.42 -11.01 7.05
N ALA A 49 8.22 -10.06 6.56
CA ALA A 49 8.39 -9.78 5.14
C ALA A 49 8.81 -11.06 4.38
N PRO A 50 8.03 -11.49 3.36
CA PRO A 50 8.37 -12.66 2.55
C PRO A 50 9.51 -12.39 1.58
N VAL A 51 9.74 -11.12 1.27
CA VAL A 51 10.76 -10.62 0.34
C VAL A 51 11.36 -9.33 0.87
N ASP A 52 12.67 -9.18 0.70
CA ASP A 52 13.38 -7.94 1.04
C ASP A 52 13.38 -7.00 -0.17
N LEU A 53 12.70 -5.85 -0.05
CA LEU A 53 12.63 -4.81 -1.07
C LEU A 53 13.64 -3.68 -0.80
N THR A 54 14.37 -3.69 0.31
CA THR A 54 15.25 -2.58 0.72
C THR A 54 16.44 -2.40 -0.21
N GLY A 55 17.02 -1.20 -0.17
CA GLY A 55 18.22 -0.80 -0.92
C GLY A 55 17.93 0.16 -2.08
N TYR A 56 18.89 0.28 -2.98
CA TYR A 56 18.85 1.22 -4.11
C TYR A 56 18.47 0.52 -5.38
N TRP A 57 17.63 1.18 -6.18
CA TRP A 57 17.09 0.65 -7.41
C TRP A 57 17.12 1.71 -8.50
N VAL A 58 17.56 1.37 -9.70
CA VAL A 58 17.54 2.27 -10.86
C VAL A 58 16.48 1.83 -11.85
N SER A 59 15.69 2.77 -12.37
CA SER A 59 14.65 2.45 -13.35
C SER A 59 15.24 1.92 -14.66
N LEU A 60 14.62 0.85 -15.17
CA LEU A 60 14.82 0.35 -16.54
C LEU A 60 13.62 0.80 -17.37
N VAL A 61 13.86 1.62 -18.39
CA VAL A 61 12.79 2.11 -19.25
C VAL A 61 12.68 1.20 -20.46
N THR A 62 12.02 0.05 -20.28
CA THR A 62 11.81 -0.96 -21.32
C THR A 62 10.44 -0.84 -21.99
N GLU A 63 9.45 -0.32 -21.27
CA GLU A 63 8.09 -0.08 -21.71
C GLU A 63 7.77 1.40 -21.77
N ASP A 64 6.91 1.81 -22.67
CA ASP A 64 6.42 3.20 -22.81
C ASP A 64 7.55 4.25 -22.86
N TRP A 65 8.77 3.87 -23.33
CA TRP A 65 9.96 4.72 -23.30
C TRP A 65 9.71 6.11 -23.90
N ARG A 66 8.93 6.17 -24.97
CA ARG A 66 8.54 7.40 -25.67
C ARG A 66 7.77 8.38 -24.74
N PHE A 67 7.02 7.89 -23.79
CA PHE A 67 6.21 8.69 -22.86
C PHE A 67 6.87 8.92 -21.51
N ARG A 68 7.98 8.22 -21.25
CA ARG A 68 8.72 8.29 -20.00
C ARG A 68 10.01 9.07 -20.11
N MET A 69 10.75 8.90 -21.22
CA MET A 69 12.05 9.54 -21.45
C MET A 69 11.93 10.97 -21.95
N VAL A 70 10.85 11.29 -22.63
CA VAL A 70 10.58 12.61 -23.19
C VAL A 70 9.17 13.01 -22.80
N THR A 71 8.97 14.28 -22.43
CA THR A 71 7.61 14.80 -22.22
C THR A 71 6.86 14.76 -23.56
N PRO A 72 5.73 14.00 -23.64
CA PRO A 72 4.97 13.93 -24.89
C PRO A 72 4.37 15.30 -25.22
N PRO A 73 4.12 15.60 -26.49
CA PRO A 73 3.42 16.82 -26.85
C PRO A 73 1.99 16.82 -26.31
N LYS A 74 1.42 18.01 -26.11
CA LYS A 74 0.01 18.18 -25.81
C LYS A 74 -0.83 17.52 -26.91
N GLY A 75 -1.91 16.81 -26.52
CA GLY A 75 -2.73 16.04 -27.44
C GLY A 75 -2.31 14.57 -27.62
N ASP A 76 -1.10 14.20 -27.26
CA ASP A 76 -0.62 12.81 -27.31
C ASP A 76 -0.96 12.07 -26.01
N TYR A 77 -2.15 11.52 -25.98
CA TYR A 77 -2.68 10.78 -24.83
C TYR A 77 -2.80 9.27 -25.11
N ALA A 78 -2.08 8.78 -26.12
CA ALA A 78 -2.11 7.37 -26.49
C ALA A 78 -1.84 6.44 -25.29
N SER A 79 -2.51 5.30 -25.24
CA SER A 79 -2.43 4.28 -24.16
C SER A 79 -3.00 4.71 -22.79
N VAL A 80 -3.54 5.93 -22.63
CA VAL A 80 -4.29 6.30 -21.43
C VAL A 80 -5.78 6.26 -21.73
N PRO A 81 -6.60 5.55 -20.95
CA PRO A 81 -8.04 5.49 -21.16
C PRO A 81 -8.74 6.78 -20.68
N ILE A 82 -8.29 7.93 -21.19
CA ILE A 82 -8.77 9.25 -20.80
C ILE A 82 -10.16 9.53 -21.38
N ASN A 83 -11.08 10.02 -20.54
CA ASN A 83 -12.43 10.41 -20.97
C ASN A 83 -12.45 11.85 -21.51
N ALA A 84 -13.64 12.35 -21.92
CA ALA A 84 -13.78 13.67 -22.50
C ALA A 84 -13.42 14.80 -21.51
N GLU A 85 -13.74 14.67 -20.23
CA GLU A 85 -13.42 15.67 -19.21
C GLU A 85 -11.91 15.70 -18.91
N GLY A 86 -11.29 14.53 -18.78
CA GLY A 86 -9.84 14.44 -18.63
C GLY A 86 -9.10 15.02 -19.83
N ARG A 87 -9.61 14.79 -21.06
CA ARG A 87 -9.06 15.39 -22.28
C ARG A 87 -9.12 16.92 -22.27
N LYS A 88 -10.22 17.51 -21.84
CA LYS A 88 -10.33 18.98 -21.69
C LYS A 88 -9.26 19.54 -20.76
N VAL A 89 -9.02 18.88 -19.62
CA VAL A 89 -8.00 19.29 -18.66
C VAL A 89 -6.60 19.17 -19.28
N ALA A 90 -6.32 18.04 -19.94
CA ALA A 90 -5.04 17.81 -20.59
C ALA A 90 -4.77 18.79 -21.76
N ASP A 91 -5.80 19.12 -22.54
CA ASP A 91 -5.71 20.11 -23.63
C ASP A 91 -5.50 21.55 -23.09
N ALA A 92 -5.96 21.85 -21.88
CA ALA A 92 -5.74 23.11 -21.21
C ALA A 92 -4.37 23.19 -20.47
N TRP A 93 -3.61 22.08 -20.43
CA TRP A 93 -2.33 22.04 -19.73
C TRP A 93 -1.36 23.11 -20.26
N ASP A 94 -0.71 23.80 -19.33
CA ASP A 94 0.26 24.86 -19.58
C ASP A 94 1.37 24.75 -18.52
N PRO A 95 2.55 24.24 -18.89
CA PRO A 95 3.63 24.03 -17.93
C PRO A 95 4.17 25.35 -17.35
N ASP A 96 4.07 26.46 -18.06
CA ASP A 96 4.55 27.73 -17.53
C ASP A 96 3.61 28.27 -16.44
N LYS A 97 2.31 28.01 -16.55
CA LYS A 97 1.35 28.27 -15.46
C LYS A 97 1.59 27.36 -14.26
N ASP A 98 1.91 26.09 -14.47
CA ASP A 98 2.25 25.19 -13.38
C ASP A 98 3.52 25.67 -12.65
N ILE A 99 4.55 26.12 -13.37
CA ILE A 99 5.77 26.68 -12.78
C ILE A 99 5.44 27.95 -11.98
N ALA A 100 4.70 28.89 -12.57
CA ALA A 100 4.32 30.13 -11.92
C ALA A 100 3.47 29.93 -10.67
N GLY A 101 2.66 28.87 -10.65
CA GLY A 101 1.81 28.46 -9.52
C GLY A 101 2.49 27.56 -8.50
N GLY A 102 3.78 27.23 -8.64
CA GLY A 102 4.49 26.29 -7.75
C GLY A 102 4.02 24.83 -7.91
N ASN A 103 3.42 24.49 -9.05
CA ASN A 103 2.79 23.21 -9.32
C ASN A 103 3.66 22.24 -10.16
N GLN A 104 4.94 22.49 -10.29
CA GLN A 104 5.85 21.68 -11.12
C GLN A 104 5.94 20.21 -10.68
N CYS A 105 5.52 19.88 -9.48
CA CYS A 105 5.50 18.51 -8.96
C CYS A 105 4.23 17.72 -9.30
N LYS A 106 3.24 18.26 -10.00
CA LYS A 106 1.98 17.54 -10.28
C LYS A 106 2.14 16.20 -10.97
N ALA A 107 3.19 16.02 -11.81
CA ALA A 107 3.50 14.75 -12.46
C ALA A 107 4.41 13.83 -11.61
N TYR A 108 4.70 14.20 -10.37
CA TYR A 108 5.48 13.42 -9.41
C TYR A 108 4.62 12.93 -8.23
N GLY A 109 3.30 13.00 -8.36
CA GLY A 109 2.38 12.38 -7.40
C GLY A 109 2.40 10.87 -7.48
N ALA A 110 1.90 10.21 -6.43
CA ALA A 110 1.98 8.76 -6.31
C ALA A 110 1.48 8.00 -7.56
N ALA A 111 0.42 8.47 -8.21
CA ALA A 111 -0.16 7.83 -9.39
C ALA A 111 0.75 7.85 -10.65
N ALA A 112 1.81 8.67 -10.64
CA ALA A 112 2.75 8.79 -11.76
C ALA A 112 4.20 8.48 -11.37
N LEU A 113 4.54 8.60 -10.09
CA LEU A 113 5.91 8.66 -9.59
C LEU A 113 6.77 7.46 -10.03
N MET A 114 6.23 6.25 -9.96
CA MET A 114 6.98 5.03 -10.36
C MET A 114 7.30 4.99 -11.86
N ARG A 115 6.65 5.81 -12.67
CA ARG A 115 6.92 5.94 -14.11
C ARG A 115 7.99 6.97 -14.45
N VAL A 116 8.31 7.87 -13.51
CA VAL A 116 9.40 8.87 -13.71
C VAL A 116 10.73 8.13 -13.68
N PRO A 117 11.56 8.25 -14.75
CA PRO A 117 12.87 7.63 -14.73
C PRO A 117 13.75 8.23 -13.64
N GLY A 118 14.40 7.38 -12.86
CA GLY A 118 15.22 7.80 -11.73
C GLY A 118 15.59 6.61 -10.85
N ARG A 119 16.00 6.91 -9.64
CA ARG A 119 16.37 5.93 -8.62
C ARG A 119 15.42 5.96 -7.45
N LEU A 120 15.24 4.80 -6.85
CA LEU A 120 14.53 4.61 -5.60
C LEU A 120 15.51 4.20 -4.51
N HIS A 121 15.30 4.70 -3.31
CA HIS A 121 15.85 4.16 -2.08
C HIS A 121 14.70 3.64 -1.23
N ILE A 122 14.68 2.34 -1.00
CA ILE A 122 13.64 1.68 -0.20
C ILE A 122 14.26 1.25 1.12
N ASP A 123 13.65 1.66 2.23
CA ASP A 123 14.09 1.29 3.57
C ASP A 123 12.89 1.25 4.54
N TRP A 124 13.09 0.66 5.70
CA TRP A 124 12.10 0.66 6.76
C TRP A 124 12.25 1.92 7.62
N ALA A 125 11.19 2.75 7.67
CA ALA A 125 11.12 3.88 8.60
C ALA A 125 10.94 3.41 10.06
N ASP A 126 10.18 2.32 10.23
CA ASP A 126 9.96 1.60 11.48
C ASP A 126 9.52 0.15 11.19
N ASP A 127 9.12 -0.63 12.21
CA ASP A 127 8.72 -2.03 12.03
C ASP A 127 7.39 -2.21 11.25
N ASN A 128 6.62 -1.15 11.06
CA ASN A 128 5.29 -1.15 10.43
C ASN A 128 5.17 -0.22 9.22
N THR A 129 6.24 0.50 8.88
CA THR A 129 6.23 1.51 7.80
C THR A 129 7.43 1.32 6.87
N LEU A 130 7.17 0.96 5.62
CA LEU A 130 8.17 0.96 4.56
C LEU A 130 8.21 2.35 3.92
N LYS A 131 9.42 2.87 3.69
CA LYS A 131 9.66 4.18 3.08
C LYS A 131 10.30 4.01 1.71
N ILE A 132 9.84 4.80 0.73
CA ILE A 132 10.47 4.94 -0.57
C ILE A 132 10.81 6.40 -0.79
N ASP A 133 12.10 6.69 -0.95
CA ASP A 133 12.60 7.97 -1.43
C ASP A 133 12.93 7.87 -2.92
N THR A 134 12.65 8.93 -3.69
CA THR A 134 13.02 9.03 -5.10
C THR A 134 14.01 10.17 -5.31
N ASP A 135 15.01 9.97 -6.16
CA ASP A 135 15.94 11.03 -6.53
C ASP A 135 15.29 12.01 -7.52
N ALA A 136 14.56 11.52 -8.51
CA ALA A 136 13.82 12.36 -9.44
C ALA A 136 12.61 13.00 -8.74
N GLY A 137 12.59 14.32 -8.68
CA GLY A 137 11.54 15.09 -8.02
C GLY A 137 11.67 15.15 -6.50
N THR A 138 12.64 14.46 -5.89
CA THR A 138 12.89 14.43 -4.43
C THR A 138 11.60 14.16 -3.63
N GLN A 139 10.97 13.02 -3.89
CA GLN A 139 9.72 12.63 -3.24
C GLN A 139 9.96 11.52 -2.22
N THR A 140 9.13 11.50 -1.17
CA THR A 140 9.08 10.43 -0.17
C THR A 140 7.68 9.86 -0.08
N ARG A 141 7.55 8.53 -0.09
CA ARG A 141 6.31 7.80 0.15
C ARG A 141 6.45 6.93 1.38
N LEU A 142 5.41 6.88 2.20
CA LEU A 142 5.32 6.03 3.38
C LEU A 142 4.21 5.00 3.17
N PHE A 143 4.53 3.73 3.30
CA PHE A 143 3.61 2.61 3.18
C PHE A 143 3.33 2.05 4.57
N HIS A 144 2.20 2.42 5.13
CA HIS A 144 1.79 2.00 6.47
C HIS A 144 1.14 0.63 6.39
N PHE A 145 1.74 -0.37 7.04
CA PHE A 145 1.18 -1.70 7.02
C PHE A 145 -0.13 -1.74 7.81
N GLY A 146 -1.11 -2.40 7.20
CA GLY A 146 -2.46 -2.52 7.73
C GLY A 146 -2.97 -3.95 7.72
N THR A 147 -4.21 -4.09 8.12
CA THR A 147 -4.94 -5.36 8.14
C THR A 147 -6.10 -5.32 7.16
N PRO A 148 -6.36 -6.42 6.44
CA PRO A 148 -7.57 -6.54 5.63
C PRO A 148 -8.81 -6.50 6.51
N GLN A 149 -9.80 -5.71 6.10
CA GLN A 149 -11.12 -5.64 6.73
C GLN A 149 -12.14 -6.42 5.88
N PRO A 150 -13.29 -6.79 6.46
CA PRO A 150 -14.42 -7.30 5.68
C PRO A 150 -14.75 -6.35 4.52
N GLY A 151 -15.00 -6.92 3.34
CA GLY A 151 -15.21 -6.13 2.11
C GLY A 151 -13.94 -5.75 1.34
N GLY A 152 -12.75 -6.21 1.78
CA GLY A 152 -11.50 -6.02 1.04
C GLY A 152 -10.79 -4.68 1.28
N LEU A 153 -11.33 -3.85 2.17
CA LEU A 153 -10.68 -2.61 2.60
C LEU A 153 -9.40 -2.92 3.37
N LEU A 154 -8.38 -2.10 3.17
CA LEU A 154 -7.16 -2.10 3.97
C LEU A 154 -7.21 -0.94 4.94
N THR A 155 -6.94 -1.20 6.22
CA THR A 155 -6.84 -0.17 7.24
C THR A 155 -5.53 -0.28 7.99
N SER A 156 -4.93 0.87 8.32
CA SER A 156 -3.75 0.98 9.17
C SER A 156 -4.08 1.79 10.42
N THR A 157 -3.28 1.63 11.45
CA THR A 157 -3.35 2.46 12.68
C THR A 157 -2.66 3.82 12.51
N ALA A 158 -1.92 4.03 11.42
CA ALA A 158 -1.30 5.31 11.13
C ALA A 158 -2.37 6.39 10.87
N PRO A 159 -2.16 7.63 11.33
CA PRO A 159 -3.13 8.70 11.15
C PRO A 159 -3.32 9.03 9.66
N VAL A 160 -4.58 9.10 9.26
CA VAL A 160 -4.94 9.52 7.89
C VAL A 160 -4.80 11.05 7.79
N PRO A 161 -4.16 11.58 6.74
CA PRO A 161 -4.05 13.01 6.54
C PRO A 161 -5.42 13.69 6.47
N THR A 162 -5.56 14.85 7.10
CA THR A 162 -6.79 15.65 7.08
C THR A 162 -7.02 16.38 5.76
N SER A 163 -6.00 16.50 4.94
CA SER A 163 -6.05 17.11 3.60
C SER A 163 -5.39 16.20 2.57
N PRO A 164 -5.82 16.25 1.30
CA PRO A 164 -5.16 15.50 0.22
C PRO A 164 -3.66 15.85 0.11
N GLN A 165 -2.83 14.85 -0.17
CA GLN A 165 -1.39 14.96 -0.31
C GLN A 165 -0.94 14.51 -1.70
N LEU A 166 0.19 15.02 -2.19
CA LEU A 166 0.75 14.63 -3.48
C LEU A 166 1.05 13.13 -3.54
N GLN A 167 1.54 12.57 -2.43
CA GLN A 167 1.83 11.14 -2.30
C GLN A 167 0.67 10.34 -1.67
N GLY A 168 -0.43 11.03 -1.31
CA GLY A 168 -1.61 10.41 -0.71
C GLY A 168 -1.33 9.73 0.63
N TYR A 169 -2.25 8.83 0.99
CA TYR A 169 -2.13 7.95 2.15
C TYR A 169 -2.11 6.50 1.68
N SER A 170 -1.01 5.79 1.93
CA SER A 170 -0.77 4.44 1.43
C SER A 170 -0.86 3.41 2.53
N VAL A 171 -1.73 2.42 2.37
CA VAL A 171 -1.84 1.25 3.24
C VAL A 171 -1.30 0.03 2.51
N ALA A 172 -0.42 -0.70 3.17
CA ALA A 172 0.30 -1.84 2.60
C ALA A 172 -0.05 -3.16 3.29
N LEU A 173 0.10 -4.25 2.57
CA LEU A 173 0.07 -5.61 3.12
C LEU A 173 0.96 -6.54 2.30
N TRP A 174 1.49 -7.60 2.94
CA TRP A 174 2.14 -8.69 2.25
C TRP A 174 1.10 -9.68 1.71
N GLU A 175 1.09 -9.91 0.41
CA GLU A 175 0.38 -11.02 -0.23
C GLU A 175 1.35 -12.19 -0.39
N ILE A 176 1.11 -13.29 0.33
CA ILE A 176 2.00 -14.47 0.32
C ILE A 176 1.41 -15.51 -0.61
N ALA A 177 2.19 -15.95 -1.60
CA ALA A 177 1.79 -17.02 -2.50
C ALA A 177 1.56 -18.32 -1.70
N GLY A 178 0.39 -18.94 -1.85
CA GLY A 178 -0.02 -20.12 -1.11
C GLY A 178 -0.61 -19.85 0.29
N GLY A 179 -0.68 -18.58 0.73
CA GLY A 179 -1.36 -18.13 1.93
C GLY A 179 -2.88 -18.00 1.73
N GLY A 180 -3.53 -19.02 1.20
CA GLY A 180 -5.00 -19.09 1.21
C GLY A 180 -5.49 -19.01 2.65
N ARG A 181 -6.45 -18.10 2.89
CA ARG A 181 -7.26 -17.92 4.08
C ARG A 181 -7.39 -19.22 4.86
N GLY A 182 -6.97 -19.22 6.13
CA GLY A 182 -7.05 -20.27 7.11
C GLY A 182 -7.93 -21.47 6.74
N GLY A 183 -7.35 -22.44 6.06
CA GLY A 183 -7.90 -23.76 5.87
C GLY A 183 -7.85 -24.47 7.22
N ARG A 184 -8.98 -24.45 7.92
CA ARG A 184 -9.27 -25.30 9.06
C ARG A 184 -9.15 -26.74 8.61
N GLY A 185 -8.11 -27.40 9.11
CA GLY A 185 -8.03 -28.82 9.35
C GLY A 185 -8.50 -29.76 8.23
N GLY A 186 -7.57 -30.27 7.47
CA GLY A 186 -7.65 -31.60 6.88
C GLY A 186 -6.71 -32.52 7.66
N GLY A 187 -7.22 -33.16 8.73
CA GLY A 187 -6.55 -34.25 9.38
C GLY A 187 -6.50 -35.43 8.42
N GLY A 188 -5.34 -35.68 7.82
CA GLY A 188 -4.98 -36.93 7.15
C GLY A 188 -3.88 -37.58 7.95
N GLY A 189 -4.24 -38.57 8.78
CA GLY A 189 -3.28 -39.40 9.49
C GLY A 189 -2.42 -40.19 8.50
N GLY A 190 -1.11 -39.95 8.52
CA GLY A 190 -0.10 -40.76 7.95
C GLY A 190 1.13 -40.71 8.87
N GLY A 191 1.30 -41.73 9.71
CA GLY A 191 2.47 -41.89 10.54
C GLY A 191 3.71 -42.07 9.67
N GLY A 192 4.53 -41.07 9.56
CA GLY A 192 5.83 -41.10 8.91
C GLY A 192 6.90 -40.71 9.90
N PHE A 193 7.89 -41.53 10.00
CA PHE A 193 9.06 -41.44 10.90
C PHE A 193 9.69 -40.04 10.84
N GLY A 194 9.97 -39.48 12.04
CA GLY A 194 10.48 -38.14 12.22
C GLY A 194 11.85 -37.90 11.60
N GLY A 195 11.85 -37.36 10.39
CA GLY A 195 12.99 -36.66 9.83
C GLY A 195 13.02 -35.20 10.32
N PRO A 196 14.18 -34.54 10.35
CA PRO A 196 14.25 -33.13 10.69
C PRO A 196 13.35 -32.34 9.75
N PRO A 197 12.64 -31.31 10.24
CA PRO A 197 11.78 -30.51 9.39
C PRO A 197 12.59 -29.94 8.24
N ALA A 198 12.12 -30.18 7.01
CA ALA A 198 12.71 -29.57 5.81
C ALA A 198 12.76 -28.05 5.95
N PRO A 199 13.85 -27.40 5.53
CA PRO A 199 13.91 -25.94 5.52
C PRO A 199 12.68 -25.41 4.81
N ALA A 200 11.97 -24.48 5.45
CA ALA A 200 10.80 -23.84 4.83
C ALA A 200 11.23 -23.22 3.49
N ALA A 201 10.58 -23.62 2.40
CA ALA A 201 10.82 -23.04 1.09
C ALA A 201 10.70 -21.51 1.19
N PRO A 202 11.52 -20.74 0.45
CA PRO A 202 11.42 -19.29 0.43
C PRO A 202 9.96 -18.92 0.11
N ARG A 203 9.33 -18.14 0.96
CA ARG A 203 7.97 -17.69 0.73
C ARG A 203 8.02 -16.70 -0.42
N ALA A 204 7.42 -17.04 -1.55
CA ALA A 204 7.16 -16.06 -2.60
C ALA A 204 6.03 -15.14 -2.13
N GLY A 205 6.17 -13.84 -2.36
CA GLY A 205 5.14 -12.87 -1.97
C GLY A 205 5.38 -11.53 -2.62
N SER A 206 4.29 -10.76 -2.73
CA SER A 206 4.25 -9.41 -3.25
C SER A 206 3.90 -8.42 -2.13
N LEU A 207 4.36 -7.18 -2.26
CA LEU A 207 3.82 -6.10 -1.46
C LEU A 207 2.68 -5.45 -2.24
N LYS A 208 1.47 -5.51 -1.71
CA LYS A 208 0.32 -4.76 -2.21
C LYS A 208 0.18 -3.47 -1.46
N VAL A 209 -0.03 -2.37 -2.17
CA VAL A 209 -0.23 -1.03 -1.61
C VAL A 209 -1.47 -0.41 -2.22
N VAL A 210 -2.36 0.13 -1.39
CA VAL A 210 -3.52 0.91 -1.83
C VAL A 210 -3.34 2.34 -1.32
N THR A 211 -3.35 3.31 -2.24
CA THR A 211 -3.18 4.73 -1.94
C THR A 211 -4.43 5.50 -2.29
N THR A 212 -4.87 6.31 -1.34
CA THR A 212 -6.01 7.23 -1.43
C THR A 212 -5.61 8.63 -0.93
N HIS A 213 -6.54 9.55 -0.78
CA HIS A 213 -6.28 10.92 -0.29
C HIS A 213 -5.23 11.66 -1.13
N LEU A 214 -5.23 11.41 -2.43
CA LEU A 214 -4.35 12.08 -3.38
C LEU A 214 -4.82 13.51 -3.66
N SER A 215 -3.91 14.47 -3.69
CA SER A 215 -4.18 15.74 -4.35
C SER A 215 -4.18 15.56 -5.88
N PRO A 216 -5.00 16.30 -6.62
CA PRO A 216 -5.03 16.23 -8.08
C PRO A 216 -3.65 16.46 -8.70
N GLY A 217 -3.32 15.68 -9.74
CA GLY A 217 -2.02 15.75 -10.41
C GLY A 217 -2.10 15.24 -11.84
N TYR A 218 -0.93 14.83 -12.38
CA TYR A 218 -0.83 14.32 -13.74
C TYR A 218 -0.27 12.90 -13.77
N LEU A 219 -0.86 12.02 -14.58
CA LEU A 219 -0.36 10.68 -14.90
C LEU A 219 0.85 10.73 -15.85
N ARG A 220 0.96 11.81 -16.61
CA ARG A 220 2.07 12.10 -17.54
C ARG A 220 2.41 13.58 -17.51
N LYS A 221 3.66 13.91 -17.80
CA LYS A 221 4.17 15.29 -17.80
C LYS A 221 3.48 16.21 -18.82
N ASN A 222 2.72 15.68 -19.76
CA ASN A 222 1.95 16.48 -20.72
C ASN A 222 0.53 16.80 -20.26
N GLY A 223 0.28 16.80 -18.95
CA GLY A 223 -0.97 17.29 -18.36
C GLY A 223 -2.11 16.29 -18.32
N VAL A 224 -1.90 15.00 -18.63
CA VAL A 224 -2.94 13.97 -18.47
C VAL A 224 -3.32 13.86 -17.00
N PRO A 225 -4.56 14.28 -16.60
CA PRO A 225 -4.89 14.46 -15.20
C PRO A 225 -5.24 13.15 -14.48
N TYR A 226 -5.10 13.20 -13.15
CA TYR A 226 -5.85 12.39 -12.22
C TYR A 226 -6.48 13.29 -11.13
N SER A 227 -7.59 12.86 -10.55
CA SER A 227 -8.36 13.63 -9.58
C SER A 227 -8.05 13.25 -8.13
N GLY A 228 -8.62 13.97 -7.18
CA GLY A 228 -8.59 13.62 -5.76
C GLY A 228 -9.40 12.36 -5.42
N ASN A 229 -10.26 11.88 -6.34
CA ASN A 229 -11.03 10.64 -6.17
C ASN A 229 -10.28 9.39 -6.66
N THR A 230 -9.03 9.56 -7.09
CA THR A 230 -8.21 8.47 -7.58
C THR A 230 -7.92 7.46 -6.48
N VAL A 231 -8.08 6.17 -6.82
CA VAL A 231 -7.56 5.04 -6.06
C VAL A 231 -6.41 4.44 -6.85
N LEU A 232 -5.27 4.34 -6.19
CA LEU A 232 -4.06 3.75 -6.74
C LEU A 232 -3.80 2.42 -6.05
N THR A 233 -3.70 1.34 -6.83
CA THR A 233 -3.25 0.03 -6.34
C THR A 233 -1.92 -0.33 -6.98
N GLU A 234 -0.96 -0.72 -6.18
CA GLU A 234 0.38 -1.08 -6.64
C GLU A 234 0.78 -2.45 -6.07
N TYR A 235 1.48 -3.22 -6.90
CA TYR A 235 2.10 -4.48 -6.50
C TYR A 235 3.61 -4.36 -6.74
N TYR A 236 4.39 -4.64 -5.71
CA TYR A 236 5.85 -4.63 -5.73
C TYR A 236 6.35 -6.06 -5.66
N ASP A 237 6.89 -6.53 -6.78
CA ASP A 237 7.42 -7.88 -6.94
C ASP A 237 8.94 -7.83 -7.15
N ARG A 238 9.69 -8.62 -6.38
CA ARG A 238 11.12 -8.76 -6.59
C ARG A 238 11.42 -10.12 -7.21
N THR A 239 12.19 -10.11 -8.28
CA THR A 239 12.77 -11.31 -8.88
C THR A 239 14.29 -11.29 -8.69
N ASN A 240 14.89 -12.49 -8.57
CA ASN A 240 16.33 -12.66 -8.54
C ASN A 240 16.70 -13.59 -9.68
N GLU A 241 17.54 -13.09 -10.59
CA GLU A 241 18.00 -13.87 -11.72
C GLU A 241 19.18 -14.77 -11.33
N THR A 242 19.46 -15.77 -12.16
CA THR A 242 20.53 -16.77 -11.91
C THR A 242 21.93 -16.16 -11.92
N ASP A 243 22.12 -14.98 -12.54
CA ASP A 243 23.37 -14.22 -12.55
C ASP A 243 23.57 -13.34 -11.30
N GLY A 244 22.66 -13.44 -10.33
CA GLY A 244 22.69 -12.64 -9.09
C GLY A 244 22.10 -11.24 -9.21
N ILE A 245 21.60 -10.86 -10.37
CA ILE A 245 20.93 -9.57 -10.55
C ILE A 245 19.52 -9.67 -9.98
N SER A 246 19.10 -8.63 -9.24
CA SER A 246 17.73 -8.51 -8.73
C SER A 246 16.99 -7.41 -9.48
N TYR A 247 15.73 -7.69 -9.80
CA TYR A 247 14.81 -6.72 -10.38
C TYR A 247 13.62 -6.51 -9.47
N LEU A 248 13.12 -5.27 -9.43
CA LEU A 248 11.87 -4.88 -8.81
C LEU A 248 10.90 -4.51 -9.93
N ILE A 249 9.75 -5.15 -9.94
CA ILE A 249 8.67 -4.88 -10.88
C ILE A 249 7.54 -4.24 -10.10
N VAL A 250 7.10 -3.06 -10.52
CA VAL A 250 5.99 -2.35 -9.90
C VAL A 250 4.83 -2.29 -10.89
N THR A 251 3.81 -3.09 -10.63
CA THR A 251 2.54 -3.01 -11.37
C THR A 251 1.65 -1.98 -10.71
N THR A 252 1.26 -0.97 -11.47
CA THR A 252 0.45 0.16 -11.01
C THR A 252 -0.91 0.14 -11.70
N ILE A 253 -1.99 0.21 -10.92
CA ILE A 253 -3.38 0.27 -11.38
C ILE A 253 -3.97 1.58 -10.86
N VAL A 254 -4.30 2.50 -11.77
CA VAL A 254 -4.95 3.78 -11.46
C VAL A 254 -6.42 3.70 -11.84
N GLU A 255 -7.28 3.95 -10.88
CA GLU A 255 -8.73 4.06 -11.05
C GLU A 255 -9.15 5.49 -10.73
N ASP A 256 -9.68 6.20 -11.71
CA ASP A 256 -10.17 7.57 -11.55
C ASP A 256 -11.51 7.74 -12.26
N PRO A 257 -12.63 7.71 -11.53
CA PRO A 257 -13.95 7.81 -12.14
C PRO A 257 -14.23 9.19 -12.78
N GLN A 258 -13.43 10.21 -12.46
CA GLN A 258 -13.60 11.56 -12.99
C GLN A 258 -12.96 11.74 -14.37
N TYR A 259 -11.77 11.15 -14.61
CA TYR A 259 -10.97 11.45 -15.80
C TYR A 259 -10.67 10.24 -16.68
N LEU A 260 -10.91 9.01 -16.19
CA LEU A 260 -10.64 7.79 -16.94
C LEU A 260 -11.93 7.04 -17.28
N THR A 261 -11.94 6.33 -18.42
CA THR A 261 -13.02 5.43 -18.84
C THR A 261 -12.85 4.02 -18.31
N GLY A 262 -11.70 3.70 -17.72
CA GLY A 262 -11.33 2.40 -17.17
C GLY A 262 -10.01 2.49 -16.44
N GLN A 263 -9.52 1.35 -15.96
CA GLN A 263 -8.23 1.27 -15.27
C GLN A 263 -7.07 1.63 -16.20
N PHE A 264 -6.15 2.48 -15.73
CA PHE A 264 -4.87 2.70 -16.38
C PHE A 264 -3.83 1.82 -15.69
N ILE A 265 -3.41 0.75 -16.37
CA ILE A 265 -2.49 -0.25 -15.83
C ILE A 265 -1.13 -0.10 -16.49
N THR A 266 -0.08 -0.03 -15.69
CA THR A 266 1.31 0.05 -16.16
C THR A 266 2.20 -0.87 -15.33
N SER A 267 3.30 -1.32 -15.93
CA SER A 267 4.37 -2.03 -15.24
C SER A 267 5.67 -1.25 -15.40
N THR A 268 6.42 -1.09 -14.33
CA THR A 268 7.71 -0.39 -14.35
C THR A 268 8.77 -1.27 -13.72
N HIS A 269 9.94 -1.29 -14.32
CA HIS A 269 11.03 -2.17 -13.93
C HIS A 269 12.19 -1.37 -13.35
N PHE A 270 12.80 -1.93 -12.31
CA PHE A 270 13.98 -1.37 -11.69
C PHE A 270 15.03 -2.48 -11.50
N LYS A 271 16.30 -2.13 -11.67
CA LYS A 271 17.44 -3.00 -11.38
C LYS A 271 18.06 -2.59 -10.06
N LYS A 272 18.40 -3.57 -9.22
CA LYS A 272 19.09 -3.30 -7.96
C LYS A 272 20.49 -2.76 -8.21
N GLU A 273 20.85 -1.71 -7.49
CA GLU A 273 22.20 -1.17 -7.42
C GLU A 273 22.93 -1.64 -6.16
N ALA A 274 24.26 -1.66 -6.20
CA ALA A 274 25.07 -2.14 -5.09
C ALA A 274 24.95 -1.22 -3.85
N ASP A 275 24.86 0.09 -4.10
CA ASP A 275 24.81 1.13 -3.08
C ASP A 275 24.12 2.39 -3.58
N GLY A 276 24.12 3.43 -2.74
CA GLY A 276 23.51 4.74 -3.01
C GLY A 276 24.40 5.76 -3.70
N SER A 277 25.60 5.40 -4.18
CA SER A 277 26.58 6.35 -4.73
C SER A 277 26.07 7.15 -5.93
N LYS A 278 25.08 6.61 -6.66
CA LYS A 278 24.45 7.24 -7.81
C LYS A 278 23.09 7.88 -7.50
N PHE A 279 22.59 7.77 -6.27
CA PHE A 279 21.35 8.41 -5.86
C PHE A 279 21.57 9.92 -5.75
N SER A 280 20.95 10.69 -6.65
CA SER A 280 21.21 12.13 -6.80
C SER A 280 19.88 12.89 -6.86
N PRO A 281 19.39 13.39 -5.71
CA PRO A 281 18.15 14.14 -5.65
C PRO A 281 18.12 15.33 -6.60
N SER A 282 17.03 15.47 -7.34
CA SER A 282 16.80 16.57 -8.27
C SER A 282 15.39 17.13 -8.08
N PRO A 283 15.16 18.43 -8.34
CA PRO A 283 13.83 19.01 -8.18
C PRO A 283 12.83 18.48 -9.21
N CYS A 284 11.53 18.68 -8.93
CA CYS A 284 10.49 18.45 -9.92
C CYS A 284 10.62 19.41 -11.10
N THR A 285 10.27 18.92 -12.29
CA THR A 285 10.17 19.73 -13.50
C THR A 285 8.78 19.59 -14.13
N ALA A 286 8.18 20.68 -14.57
CA ALA A 286 6.87 20.65 -15.26
C ALA A 286 6.99 20.24 -16.74
N LYS A 287 8.21 20.13 -17.25
CA LYS A 287 8.55 19.74 -18.65
C LYS A 287 9.47 18.55 -18.67
#